data_f0fc13fd923b70cd56b5eee12c725e8d
#
_entry.id   f0fc13fd923b70cd56b5eee12c725e8d
#
_cell.length_a   1.000
_cell.length_b   1.000
_cell.length_c   1.000
_cell.angle_alpha   90.00
_cell.angle_beta   90.00
_cell.angle_gamma   90.00
#
_symmetry.space_group_name_H-M   'P 1'
#
loop_
_entity.id
_entity.type
_entity.pdbx_description
1 polymer ?
#
loop_
_entity_poly.entity_id
_entity_poly.type
_entity_poly.pdbx_seq_one_letter_code
_entity_poly.pdbx_strand_id
1 'polypeptide(L)'
;LGYSGLSFYVLQASSPDTNASCAIGDSGTHIPQFACRWYLEHQLTSEEESDDAQSVLFLAIGAYPTHPDSAQNIMELALDEGAKINGHSPRSGYTPLQEAVLFNEPRLADFLLNKGADPAVEDKNKGLTAHELLVAIKERNPNQDLSGIAAQIEQE
;
A
#
# COMPACT_ATOMS: atom_id res chain seq x y z
N LEU A 1 -14.58 18.70 -27.12
CA LEU A 1 -13.15 19.04 -27.24
C LEU A 1 -12.55 19.72 -26.00
N GLY A 2 -13.35 20.09 -24.98
CA GLY A 2 -12.87 20.80 -23.77
C GLY A 2 -12.48 19.90 -22.58
N TYR A 3 -12.90 18.65 -22.55
CA TYR A 3 -12.68 17.77 -21.39
C TYR A 3 -11.25 17.20 -21.27
N SER A 4 -10.55 16.95 -22.37
CA SER A 4 -9.23 16.34 -22.35
C SER A 4 -8.13 17.26 -21.79
N GLY A 5 -8.21 18.56 -22.06
CA GLY A 5 -7.19 19.51 -21.60
C GLY A 5 -7.29 19.82 -20.11
N LEU A 6 -8.49 19.91 -19.56
CA LEU A 6 -8.69 20.19 -18.14
C LEU A 6 -8.32 18.99 -17.26
N SER A 7 -8.67 17.77 -17.70
CA SER A 7 -8.28 16.53 -17.00
C SER A 7 -6.77 16.35 -16.96
N PHE A 8 -6.06 16.65 -18.05
CA PHE A 8 -4.61 16.58 -18.10
C PHE A 8 -3.95 17.62 -17.18
N TYR A 9 -4.47 18.85 -17.15
CA TYR A 9 -3.97 19.90 -16.26
C TYR A 9 -4.17 19.55 -14.79
N VAL A 10 -5.32 18.98 -14.41
CA VAL A 10 -5.60 18.54 -13.04
C VAL A 10 -4.62 17.44 -12.62
N LEU A 11 -4.36 16.44 -13.46
CA LEU A 11 -3.41 15.38 -13.18
C LEU A 11 -1.98 15.92 -13.04
N GLN A 12 -1.57 16.85 -13.87
CA GLN A 12 -0.24 17.46 -13.82
C GLN A 12 -0.02 18.29 -12.53
N ALA A 13 -1.07 18.89 -11.99
CA ALA A 13 -1.02 19.67 -10.75
C ALA A 13 -1.22 18.83 -9.48
N SER A 14 -1.53 17.52 -9.63
CA SER A 14 -1.84 16.63 -8.52
C SER A 14 -0.59 15.92 -8.02
N SER A 15 -0.56 15.62 -6.71
CA SER A 15 0.49 14.79 -6.12
C SER A 15 0.36 13.32 -6.57
N PRO A 16 1.45 12.52 -6.48
CA PRO A 16 1.40 11.09 -6.74
C PRO A 16 0.33 10.36 -5.93
N ASP A 17 0.16 10.70 -4.66
CA ASP A 17 -0.88 10.14 -3.79
C ASP A 17 -2.29 10.39 -4.33
N THR A 18 -2.57 11.61 -4.85
CA THR A 18 -3.86 11.94 -5.44
C THR A 18 -4.12 11.15 -6.72
N ASN A 19 -3.09 10.98 -7.55
CA ASN A 19 -3.19 10.20 -8.78
C ASN A 19 -3.32 8.71 -8.48
N ALA A 20 -2.67 8.21 -7.45
CA ALA A 20 -2.82 6.85 -6.96
C ALA A 20 -4.24 6.58 -6.43
N SER A 21 -4.81 7.48 -5.61
CA SER A 21 -6.21 7.38 -5.16
C SER A 21 -7.18 7.36 -6.33
N CYS A 22 -6.96 8.20 -7.35
CA CYS A 22 -7.77 8.20 -8.58
C CYS A 22 -7.63 6.88 -9.35
N ALA A 23 -6.42 6.34 -9.50
CA ALA A 23 -6.16 5.09 -10.20
C ALA A 23 -6.77 3.87 -9.48
N ILE A 24 -6.86 3.91 -8.16
CA ILE A 24 -7.54 2.91 -7.33
C ILE A 24 -9.07 3.02 -7.48
N GLY A 25 -9.59 4.23 -7.70
CA GLY A 25 -11.03 4.48 -7.81
C GLY A 25 -11.66 5.11 -6.56
N ASP A 26 -10.85 5.57 -5.63
CA ASP A 26 -11.29 6.11 -4.33
C ASP A 26 -11.44 7.65 -4.30
N SER A 27 -11.05 8.33 -5.37
CA SER A 27 -10.98 9.80 -5.36
C SER A 27 -12.31 10.53 -5.65
N GLY A 28 -13.37 9.81 -6.06
CA GLY A 28 -14.63 10.43 -6.49
C GLY A 28 -14.51 11.36 -7.70
N THR A 29 -13.39 11.35 -8.40
CA THR A 29 -13.15 12.17 -9.59
C THR A 29 -13.84 11.58 -10.83
N HIS A 30 -14.21 12.43 -11.78
CA HIS A 30 -14.75 12.01 -13.08
C HIS A 30 -13.64 11.67 -14.10
N ILE A 31 -12.39 11.56 -13.63
CA ILE A 31 -11.26 11.21 -14.46
C ILE A 31 -11.19 9.67 -14.57
N PRO A 32 -11.06 9.11 -15.78
CA PRO A 32 -10.92 7.66 -15.93
C PRO A 32 -9.69 7.11 -15.22
N GLN A 33 -9.83 6.01 -14.50
CA GLN A 33 -8.76 5.38 -13.72
C GLN A 33 -7.49 5.10 -14.55
N PHE A 34 -7.64 4.69 -15.81
CA PHE A 34 -6.50 4.44 -16.70
C PHE A 34 -5.66 5.70 -16.96
N ALA A 35 -6.30 6.88 -17.01
CA ALA A 35 -5.57 8.14 -17.22
C ALA A 35 -4.79 8.53 -15.96
N CYS A 36 -5.37 8.31 -14.78
CA CYS A 36 -4.69 8.54 -13.51
C CYS A 36 -3.49 7.60 -13.35
N ARG A 37 -3.67 6.32 -13.68
CA ARG A 37 -2.59 5.33 -13.65
C ARG A 37 -1.46 5.68 -14.60
N TRP A 38 -1.79 5.99 -15.85
CA TRP A 38 -0.78 6.38 -16.85
C TRP A 38 0.03 7.60 -16.39
N TYR A 39 -0.64 8.58 -15.78
CA TYR A 39 0.02 9.77 -15.28
C TYR A 39 0.89 9.47 -14.04
N LEU A 40 0.39 8.63 -13.14
CA LEU A 40 1.14 8.17 -11.97
C LEU A 40 2.43 7.44 -12.39
N GLU A 41 2.36 6.54 -13.37
CA GLU A 41 3.54 5.86 -13.93
C GLU A 41 4.60 6.86 -14.39
N HIS A 42 4.18 7.96 -15.05
CA HIS A 42 5.10 9.00 -15.50
C HIS A 42 5.66 9.88 -14.36
N GLN A 43 4.92 10.05 -13.28
CA GLN A 43 5.40 10.80 -12.13
C GLN A 43 6.44 10.02 -11.34
N LEU A 44 6.24 8.73 -11.13
CA LEU A 44 7.12 7.89 -10.33
C LEU A 44 8.46 7.57 -11.02
N THR A 45 8.54 7.67 -12.35
CA THR A 45 9.78 7.44 -13.12
C THR A 45 10.80 8.59 -13.03
N SER A 46 10.47 9.71 -12.40
CA SER A 46 11.43 10.81 -12.23
C SER A 46 12.45 10.48 -11.13
N GLU A 47 13.74 10.58 -11.45
CA GLU A 47 14.89 10.10 -10.64
C GLU A 47 15.04 10.73 -9.23
N GLU A 48 14.16 11.63 -8.80
CA GLU A 48 14.30 12.38 -7.55
C GLU A 48 13.47 11.87 -6.37
N GLU A 49 12.58 10.86 -6.52
CA GLU A 49 11.51 10.65 -5.52
C GLU A 49 11.20 9.18 -5.16
N SER A 50 12.18 8.46 -4.58
CA SER A 50 11.91 7.16 -3.91
C SER A 50 10.91 7.30 -2.74
N ASP A 51 10.76 8.51 -2.19
CA ASP A 51 9.81 8.78 -1.10
C ASP A 51 8.36 8.82 -1.61
N ASP A 52 8.12 9.25 -2.85
CA ASP A 52 6.78 9.24 -3.46
C ASP A 52 6.32 7.82 -3.76
N ALA A 53 7.17 6.96 -4.30
CA ALA A 53 6.86 5.56 -4.51
C ALA A 53 6.53 4.85 -3.19
N GLN A 54 7.24 5.17 -2.11
CA GLN A 54 6.96 4.64 -0.77
C GLN A 54 5.61 5.14 -0.24
N SER A 55 5.27 6.41 -0.42
CA SER A 55 3.97 6.97 -0.03
C SER A 55 2.84 6.31 -0.79
N VAL A 56 2.98 6.13 -2.10
CA VAL A 56 2.01 5.45 -2.98
C VAL A 56 1.81 3.99 -2.56
N LEU A 57 2.88 3.26 -2.19
CA LEU A 57 2.78 1.90 -1.66
C LEU A 57 1.86 1.84 -0.43
N PHE A 58 2.08 2.70 0.56
CA PHE A 58 1.27 2.70 1.79
C PHE A 58 -0.16 3.21 1.58
N LEU A 59 -0.37 4.11 0.64
CA LEU A 59 -1.71 4.52 0.25
C LEU A 59 -2.49 3.34 -0.36
N ALA A 60 -1.87 2.58 -1.26
CA ALA A 60 -2.48 1.39 -1.86
C ALA A 60 -2.77 0.30 -0.81
N ILE A 61 -1.85 0.08 0.14
CA ILE A 61 -2.08 -0.83 1.27
C ILE A 61 -3.32 -0.41 2.07
N GLY A 62 -3.45 0.87 2.38
CA GLY A 62 -4.61 1.41 3.10
C GLY A 62 -5.94 1.28 2.35
N ALA A 63 -5.91 1.28 1.02
CA ALA A 63 -7.08 1.10 0.16
C ALA A 63 -7.45 -0.37 -0.11
N TYR A 64 -6.55 -1.30 0.21
CA TYR A 64 -6.72 -2.73 -0.11
C TYR A 64 -8.03 -3.34 0.43
N PRO A 65 -8.49 -3.07 1.67
CA PRO A 65 -9.72 -3.66 2.18
C PRO A 65 -10.98 -3.31 1.38
N THR A 66 -10.96 -2.19 0.65
CA THR A 66 -12.11 -1.72 -0.15
C THR A 66 -11.94 -1.96 -1.64
N HIS A 67 -10.71 -1.91 -2.15
CA HIS A 67 -10.37 -1.99 -3.57
C HIS A 67 -9.18 -2.93 -3.82
N PRO A 68 -9.27 -4.23 -3.49
CA PRO A 68 -8.11 -5.13 -3.46
C PRO A 68 -7.37 -5.23 -4.80
N ASP A 69 -8.09 -5.40 -5.92
CA ASP A 69 -7.47 -5.60 -7.23
C ASP A 69 -6.76 -4.33 -7.73
N SER A 70 -7.41 -3.17 -7.60
CA SER A 70 -6.82 -1.88 -8.00
C SER A 70 -5.64 -1.52 -7.09
N ALA A 71 -5.77 -1.74 -5.79
CA ALA A 71 -4.72 -1.49 -4.81
C ALA A 71 -3.50 -2.37 -5.09
N GLN A 72 -3.69 -3.66 -5.38
CA GLN A 72 -2.60 -4.57 -5.73
C GLN A 72 -1.82 -4.09 -6.96
N ASN A 73 -2.53 -3.68 -8.02
CA ASN A 73 -1.90 -3.13 -9.22
C ASN A 73 -1.06 -1.88 -8.95
N ILE A 74 -1.51 -1.01 -8.03
CA ILE A 74 -0.76 0.20 -7.65
C ILE A 74 0.41 -0.14 -6.72
N MET A 75 0.27 -1.14 -5.84
CA MET A 75 1.39 -1.64 -5.05
C MET A 75 2.51 -2.21 -5.93
N GLU A 76 2.16 -3.00 -6.96
CA GLU A 76 3.12 -3.52 -7.92
C GLU A 76 3.86 -2.37 -8.63
N LEU A 77 3.13 -1.39 -9.13
CA LEU A 77 3.73 -0.20 -9.76
C LEU A 77 4.70 0.51 -8.79
N ALA A 78 4.28 0.77 -7.55
CA ALA A 78 5.13 1.45 -6.57
C ALA A 78 6.41 0.65 -6.26
N LEU A 79 6.32 -0.68 -6.17
CA LEU A 79 7.47 -1.56 -5.95
C LEU A 79 8.43 -1.56 -7.16
N ASP A 80 7.89 -1.58 -8.38
CA ASP A 80 8.68 -1.52 -9.62
C ASP A 80 9.41 -0.17 -9.74
N GLU A 81 8.82 0.92 -9.24
CA GLU A 81 9.40 2.28 -9.20
C GLU A 81 10.25 2.54 -7.95
N GLY A 82 10.62 1.50 -7.21
CA GLY A 82 11.65 1.57 -6.16
C GLY A 82 11.14 1.72 -4.73
N ALA A 83 9.82 1.60 -4.48
CA ALA A 83 9.33 1.49 -3.11
C ALA A 83 9.92 0.25 -2.42
N LYS A 84 10.27 0.41 -1.16
CA LYS A 84 10.91 -0.65 -0.37
C LYS A 84 9.84 -1.51 0.29
N ILE A 85 9.78 -2.80 -0.06
CA ILE A 85 8.83 -3.76 0.51
C ILE A 85 8.96 -3.90 2.04
N ASN A 86 10.17 -3.71 2.57
CA ASN A 86 10.48 -3.72 4.00
C ASN A 86 10.67 -2.30 4.58
N GLY A 87 10.30 -1.28 3.81
CA GLY A 87 10.32 0.11 4.28
C GLY A 87 9.21 0.39 5.29
N HIS A 88 9.41 1.41 6.13
CA HIS A 88 8.42 1.79 7.12
C HIS A 88 7.52 2.91 6.59
N SER A 89 6.26 2.86 6.97
CA SER A 89 5.32 3.97 6.75
C SER A 89 5.81 5.23 7.48
N PRO A 90 5.89 6.37 6.79
CA PRO A 90 6.22 7.63 7.43
C PRO A 90 5.17 8.09 8.45
N ARG A 91 3.93 7.60 8.33
CA ARG A 91 2.82 7.95 9.23
C ARG A 91 2.71 7.02 10.42
N SER A 92 2.71 5.71 10.17
CA SER A 92 2.42 4.69 11.19
C SER A 92 3.66 4.05 11.80
N GLY A 93 4.81 4.12 11.11
CA GLY A 93 6.03 3.45 11.52
C GLY A 93 6.03 1.93 11.33
N TYR A 94 4.95 1.36 10.80
CA TYR A 94 4.84 -0.07 10.49
C TYR A 94 5.41 -0.40 9.11
N THR A 95 5.80 -1.67 8.91
CA THR A 95 6.13 -2.20 7.59
C THR A 95 4.85 -2.54 6.80
N PRO A 96 4.91 -2.70 5.47
CA PRO A 96 3.80 -3.18 4.66
C PRO A 96 3.14 -4.46 5.22
N LEU A 97 3.94 -5.43 5.63
CA LEU A 97 3.45 -6.69 6.20
C LEU A 97 2.74 -6.48 7.54
N GLN A 98 3.25 -5.60 8.38
CA GLN A 98 2.60 -5.25 9.65
C GLN A 98 1.28 -4.52 9.46
N GLU A 99 1.15 -3.68 8.43
CA GLU A 99 -0.15 -3.07 8.06
C GLU A 99 -1.16 -4.15 7.64
N ALA A 100 -0.74 -5.18 6.89
CA ALA A 100 -1.60 -6.31 6.55
C ALA A 100 -2.08 -7.07 7.82
N VAL A 101 -1.21 -7.22 8.82
CA VAL A 101 -1.57 -7.80 10.12
C VAL A 101 -2.59 -6.93 10.86
N LEU A 102 -2.39 -5.61 10.88
CA LEU A 102 -3.32 -4.66 11.52
C LEU A 102 -4.70 -4.66 10.86
N PHE A 103 -4.76 -4.77 9.54
CA PHE A 103 -6.02 -4.84 8.79
C PHE A 103 -6.66 -6.23 8.84
N ASN A 104 -5.95 -7.24 9.35
CA ASN A 104 -6.38 -8.64 9.31
C ASN A 104 -6.70 -9.13 7.88
N GLU A 105 -5.82 -8.81 6.93
CA GLU A 105 -5.96 -9.11 5.52
C GLU A 105 -4.98 -10.21 5.07
N PRO A 106 -5.36 -11.51 5.17
CA PRO A 106 -4.47 -12.62 4.84
C PRO A 106 -3.98 -12.62 3.39
N ARG A 107 -4.85 -12.19 2.45
CA ARG A 107 -4.49 -12.11 1.02
C ARG A 107 -3.43 -11.04 0.76
N LEU A 108 -3.51 -9.91 1.46
CA LEU A 108 -2.50 -8.87 1.38
C LEU A 108 -1.18 -9.36 1.95
N ALA A 109 -1.20 -10.06 3.09
CA ALA A 109 0.00 -10.65 3.69
C ALA A 109 0.67 -11.65 2.73
N ASP A 110 -0.11 -12.57 2.15
CA ASP A 110 0.39 -13.52 1.15
C ASP A 110 1.03 -12.82 -0.05
N PHE A 111 0.37 -11.80 -0.60
CA PHE A 111 0.94 -10.99 -1.68
C PHE A 111 2.28 -10.35 -1.29
N LEU A 112 2.35 -9.71 -0.11
CA LEU A 112 3.56 -9.03 0.35
C LEU A 112 4.71 -10.01 0.62
N LEU A 113 4.43 -11.17 1.23
CA LEU A 113 5.41 -12.25 1.44
C LEU A 113 5.96 -12.77 0.11
N ASN A 114 5.08 -13.00 -0.88
CA ASN A 114 5.49 -13.41 -2.23
C ASN A 114 6.34 -12.35 -2.95
N LYS A 115 6.21 -11.07 -2.58
CA LYS A 115 7.06 -9.96 -3.07
C LYS A 115 8.35 -9.78 -2.26
N GLY A 116 8.59 -10.62 -1.25
CA GLY A 116 9.81 -10.62 -0.44
C GLY A 116 9.74 -9.77 0.83
N ALA A 117 8.53 -9.54 1.36
CA ALA A 117 8.41 -8.94 2.69
C ALA A 117 9.01 -9.86 3.75
N ASP A 118 9.84 -9.29 4.62
CA ASP A 118 10.51 -10.00 5.70
C ASP A 118 9.70 -9.84 7.01
N PRO A 119 9.12 -10.94 7.55
CA PRO A 119 8.35 -10.89 8.79
C PRO A 119 9.17 -10.55 10.04
N ALA A 120 10.50 -10.65 9.97
CA ALA A 120 11.42 -10.35 11.08
C ALA A 120 11.75 -8.85 11.22
N VAL A 121 11.33 -8.01 10.27
CA VAL A 121 11.56 -6.57 10.36
C VAL A 121 10.69 -5.96 11.46
N GLU A 122 11.34 -5.27 12.39
CA GLU A 122 10.70 -4.62 13.52
C GLU A 122 10.06 -3.28 13.13
N ASP A 123 8.91 -2.93 13.75
CA ASP A 123 8.31 -1.60 13.60
C ASP A 123 9.14 -0.50 14.31
N LYS A 124 8.95 0.75 13.89
CA LYS A 124 9.64 1.91 14.48
C LYS A 124 9.06 2.39 15.80
N ASN A 125 7.91 1.85 16.22
CA ASN A 125 7.20 2.35 17.41
C ASN A 125 7.60 1.60 18.66
N LYS A 126 7.59 0.25 18.60
CA LYS A 126 7.82 -0.64 19.74
C LYS A 126 8.89 -1.69 19.48
N GLY A 127 9.43 -1.77 18.27
CA GLY A 127 10.37 -2.81 17.87
C GLY A 127 9.73 -4.19 17.81
N LEU A 128 8.47 -4.27 17.40
CA LEU A 128 7.76 -5.55 17.25
C LEU A 128 7.90 -6.06 15.83
N THR A 129 8.13 -7.35 15.69
CA THR A 129 8.02 -8.09 14.43
C THR A 129 6.55 -8.29 14.03
N ALA A 130 6.28 -8.76 12.81
CA ALA A 130 4.91 -9.06 12.37
C ALA A 130 4.22 -10.10 13.26
N HIS A 131 4.97 -11.14 13.69
CA HIS A 131 4.47 -12.18 14.59
C HIS A 131 4.17 -11.62 15.99
N GLU A 132 5.06 -10.85 16.58
CA GLU A 132 4.85 -10.24 17.91
C GLU A 132 3.68 -9.25 17.91
N LEU A 133 3.50 -8.51 16.79
CA LEU A 133 2.35 -7.64 16.61
C LEU A 133 1.05 -8.45 16.57
N LEU A 134 1.03 -9.58 15.85
CA LEU A 134 -0.13 -10.50 15.80
C LEU A 134 -0.48 -11.01 17.19
N VAL A 135 0.51 -11.46 17.97
CA VAL A 135 0.32 -11.91 19.36
C VAL A 135 -0.27 -10.78 20.22
N ALA A 136 0.28 -9.59 20.14
CA ALA A 136 -0.20 -8.42 20.88
C ALA A 136 -1.66 -8.04 20.54
N ILE A 137 -2.06 -8.18 19.27
CA ILE A 137 -3.44 -7.95 18.82
C ILE A 137 -4.37 -9.02 19.44
N LYS A 138 -3.96 -10.30 19.39
CA LYS A 138 -4.71 -11.43 19.92
C LYS A 138 -4.94 -11.32 21.43
N GLU A 139 -3.92 -10.89 22.16
CA GLU A 139 -4.05 -10.65 23.63
C GLU A 139 -5.03 -9.54 23.96
N ARG A 140 -5.03 -8.47 23.15
CA ARG A 140 -5.94 -7.32 23.33
C ARG A 140 -7.36 -7.62 22.90
N ASN A 141 -7.55 -8.42 21.86
CA ASN A 141 -8.82 -8.77 21.24
C ASN A 141 -8.97 -10.29 21.11
N PRO A 142 -9.15 -11.05 22.20
CA PRO A 142 -9.12 -12.52 22.17
C PRO A 142 -10.27 -13.15 21.35
N ASN A 143 -11.32 -12.40 21.07
CA ASN A 143 -12.48 -12.86 20.28
C ASN A 143 -12.34 -12.56 18.78
N GLN A 144 -11.29 -11.86 18.36
CA GLN A 144 -11.04 -11.60 16.95
C GLN A 144 -10.49 -12.85 16.27
N ASP A 145 -11.09 -13.24 15.14
CA ASP A 145 -10.54 -14.32 14.33
C ASP A 145 -9.32 -13.79 13.53
N LEU A 146 -8.16 -14.27 13.91
CA LEU A 146 -6.87 -13.97 13.29
C LEU A 146 -6.26 -15.20 12.62
N SER A 147 -7.02 -16.31 12.50
CA SER A 147 -6.49 -17.58 11.99
C SER A 147 -5.94 -17.48 10.57
N GLY A 148 -6.61 -16.69 9.72
CA GLY A 148 -6.17 -16.49 8.34
C GLY A 148 -4.84 -15.76 8.22
N ILE A 149 -4.65 -14.67 8.99
CA ILE A 149 -3.40 -13.91 8.97
C ILE A 149 -2.28 -14.66 9.72
N ALA A 150 -2.61 -15.36 10.81
CA ALA A 150 -1.65 -16.20 11.52
C ALA A 150 -1.05 -17.28 10.62
N ALA A 151 -1.89 -17.95 9.82
CA ALA A 151 -1.44 -18.97 8.88
C ALA A 151 -0.44 -18.43 7.85
N GLN A 152 -0.52 -17.17 7.46
CA GLN A 152 0.45 -16.56 6.52
C GLN A 152 1.78 -16.23 7.22
N ILE A 153 1.73 -15.71 8.44
CA ILE A 153 2.93 -15.26 9.17
C ILE A 153 3.72 -16.44 9.78
N GLU A 154 3.06 -17.55 10.13
CA GLU A 154 3.67 -18.71 10.77
C GLU A 154 4.27 -19.75 9.80
N GLN A 155 4.06 -19.58 8.49
CA GLN A 155 4.58 -20.52 7.46
C GLN A 155 6.05 -20.27 7.07
N GLU A 156 6.66 -19.19 7.53
CA GLU A 156 8.06 -18.81 7.35
C GLU A 156 8.90 -19.16 8.60
#